data_87d10992094877f13c1448e27566288f
#
_entry.id   87d10992094877f13c1448e27566288f
#
_cell.length_a   1.000
_cell.length_b   1.000
_cell.length_c   1.000
_cell.angle_alpha   90.00
_cell.angle_beta   90.00
_cell.angle_gamma   90.00
#
_symmetry.space_group_name_H-M   'P 1'
#
loop_
_entity.id
_entity.type
_entity.pdbx_description
1 polymer ?
#
loop_
_entity_poly.entity_id
_entity_poly.type
_entity_poly.pdbx_seq_one_letter_code
_entity_poly.pdbx_strand_id
1 'polypeptide(L)'
;TPSYEDQRVADDYYWWLKQQLGVDADPVDTGLDCNSWVVRPWIYEEKYHPTNWVASECRDFLRRRDRSKPFFLMASFVRPHPPLDAPEYYLNLYKDKSLAEPWRGDWNDCVRWERDGHSYHAQTAPSDESYIQQLRAGYYAAITHMDHQIGRLISALVEEQIMDNTVILFVSDHGEMLGDHLMFQKAKPFQGSIHVPLFISGPERYIGKRGTVRTDLAELRDVMPTLLELAGAPIPETVGGTSLLHPVGREYLHGEHTLGEDSMHFILTKEDKYIWYSQTGRELYFNLRDDPHETKNALDENPERVAELRALLIDALKNREEQYTDGHTLFVGKTPLTVLQNTEVL
;
A
#
# COMPACT_ATOMS: atom_id res chain seq x y z
N THR A 1 -13.79 4.07 -0.24
CA THR A 1 -13.67 5.28 -1.07
C THR A 1 -15.05 5.64 -1.59
N PRO A 2 -15.46 6.93 -1.54
CA PRO A 2 -16.70 7.36 -2.18
C PRO A 2 -16.75 6.90 -3.64
N SER A 3 -17.93 6.65 -4.18
CA SER A 3 -18.07 6.34 -5.60
C SER A 3 -17.49 7.51 -6.43
N TYR A 4 -17.04 7.24 -7.64
CA TYR A 4 -16.53 8.28 -8.56
C TYR A 4 -17.51 9.44 -8.74
N GLU A 5 -18.80 9.18 -8.63
CA GLU A 5 -19.86 10.19 -8.73
C GLU A 5 -19.85 11.14 -7.52
N ASP A 6 -19.58 10.64 -6.32
CA ASP A 6 -19.50 11.45 -5.10
C ASP A 6 -18.22 12.28 -5.04
N GLN A 7 -17.12 11.80 -5.63
CA GLN A 7 -15.85 12.52 -5.73
C GLN A 7 -15.93 13.74 -6.64
N ARG A 8 -16.78 13.74 -7.67
CA ARG A 8 -16.93 14.85 -8.63
C ARG A 8 -17.35 16.17 -8.01
N VAL A 9 -17.97 16.15 -6.84
CA VAL A 9 -18.55 17.33 -6.19
C VAL A 9 -17.59 18.00 -5.20
N ALA A 10 -16.58 17.27 -4.68
CA ALA A 10 -15.71 17.73 -3.60
C ALA A 10 -14.21 17.62 -3.89
N ASP A 11 -13.82 17.30 -5.11
CA ASP A 11 -12.41 17.09 -5.50
C ASP A 11 -11.86 18.32 -6.23
N ASP A 12 -10.89 18.98 -5.62
CA ASP A 12 -10.25 20.19 -6.16
C ASP A 12 -9.57 19.93 -7.50
N TYR A 13 -9.02 18.73 -7.72
CA TYR A 13 -8.40 18.37 -8.98
C TYR A 13 -9.41 18.30 -10.13
N TYR A 14 -10.58 17.66 -9.91
CA TYR A 14 -11.65 17.61 -10.93
C TYR A 14 -12.14 19.01 -11.31
N TRP A 15 -12.34 19.85 -10.30
CA TRP A 15 -12.74 21.23 -10.55
C TRP A 15 -11.69 21.99 -11.33
N TRP A 16 -10.43 21.88 -10.93
CA TRP A 16 -9.31 22.50 -11.62
C TRP A 16 -9.19 22.00 -13.06
N LEU A 17 -9.29 20.68 -13.32
CA LEU A 17 -9.21 20.11 -14.66
C LEU A 17 -10.27 20.69 -15.59
N LYS A 18 -11.51 20.81 -15.12
CA LYS A 18 -12.62 21.40 -15.87
C LYS A 18 -12.42 22.89 -16.18
N GLN A 19 -11.80 23.62 -15.28
CA GLN A 19 -11.42 25.02 -15.53
C GLN A 19 -10.35 25.15 -16.63
N GLN A 20 -9.44 24.18 -16.73
CA GLN A 20 -8.36 24.19 -17.72
C GLN A 20 -8.82 23.73 -19.11
N LEU A 21 -9.65 22.70 -19.19
CA LEU A 21 -9.98 21.99 -20.43
C LEU A 21 -11.45 22.12 -20.86
N GLY A 22 -12.31 22.64 -20.00
CA GLY A 22 -13.75 22.75 -20.24
C GLY A 22 -14.57 21.80 -19.37
N VAL A 23 -15.86 22.07 -19.25
CA VAL A 23 -16.78 21.39 -18.33
C VAL A 23 -16.95 19.89 -18.59
N ASP A 24 -16.69 19.46 -19.82
CA ASP A 24 -16.83 18.06 -20.23
C ASP A 24 -15.56 17.21 -19.95
N ALA A 25 -14.44 17.83 -19.56
CA ALA A 25 -13.22 17.10 -19.29
C ALA A 25 -13.34 16.23 -18.03
N ASP A 26 -12.94 14.97 -18.15
CA ASP A 26 -12.97 13.99 -17.06
C ASP A 26 -11.69 13.13 -17.05
N PRO A 27 -11.07 12.86 -15.90
CA PRO A 27 -9.92 11.96 -15.81
C PRO A 27 -10.20 10.55 -16.33
N VAL A 28 -11.47 10.14 -16.37
CA VAL A 28 -11.89 8.82 -16.87
C VAL A 28 -12.19 8.79 -18.38
N ASP A 29 -11.94 9.89 -19.10
CA ASP A 29 -12.10 9.95 -20.57
C ASP A 29 -11.16 8.98 -21.32
N THR A 30 -10.16 8.43 -20.64
CA THR A 30 -9.39 7.27 -21.10
C THR A 30 -10.26 6.02 -21.28
N GLY A 31 -11.50 6.01 -20.73
CA GLY A 31 -12.36 4.83 -20.61
C GLY A 31 -11.90 3.83 -19.56
N LEU A 32 -11.01 4.24 -18.69
CA LEU A 32 -10.54 3.47 -17.53
C LEU A 32 -11.03 4.13 -16.25
N ASP A 33 -11.54 3.33 -15.35
CA ASP A 33 -11.91 3.78 -14.01
C ASP A 33 -10.96 3.24 -12.92
N CYS A 34 -11.27 3.54 -11.70
CA CYS A 34 -10.56 3.05 -10.53
C CYS A 34 -10.56 1.50 -10.50
N ASN A 35 -9.41 0.90 -10.16
CA ASN A 35 -9.17 -0.55 -10.13
C ASN A 35 -9.14 -1.25 -11.52
N SER A 36 -9.19 -0.52 -12.61
CA SER A 36 -9.00 -1.10 -13.93
C SER A 36 -7.54 -1.50 -14.16
N TRP A 37 -7.28 -2.79 -14.40
CA TRP A 37 -5.94 -3.30 -14.68
C TRP A 37 -5.52 -3.19 -16.16
N VAL A 38 -6.35 -2.58 -16.99
CA VAL A 38 -6.05 -2.28 -18.40
C VAL A 38 -5.14 -1.07 -18.50
N VAL A 39 -4.21 -1.08 -19.43
CA VAL A 39 -3.25 0.01 -19.66
C VAL A 39 -3.67 0.83 -20.88
N ARG A 40 -3.80 2.14 -20.70
CA ARG A 40 -4.02 3.11 -21.77
C ARG A 40 -3.26 4.39 -21.47
N PRO A 41 -2.70 5.08 -22.48
CA PRO A 41 -2.04 6.36 -22.25
C PRO A 41 -3.04 7.42 -21.79
N TRP A 42 -2.55 8.33 -20.96
CA TRP A 42 -3.26 9.57 -20.63
C TRP A 42 -3.59 10.35 -21.90
N ILE A 43 -4.83 10.85 -22.02
CA ILE A 43 -5.33 11.42 -23.27
C ILE A 43 -5.11 12.94 -23.41
N TYR A 44 -4.88 13.64 -22.30
CA TYR A 44 -4.59 15.07 -22.31
C TYR A 44 -3.08 15.34 -22.26
N GLU A 45 -2.69 16.61 -22.32
CA GLU A 45 -1.29 16.96 -22.07
C GLU A 45 -0.85 16.50 -20.66
N GLU A 46 0.39 16.05 -20.53
CA GLU A 46 0.96 15.53 -19.27
C GLU A 46 0.76 16.47 -18.07
N LYS A 47 0.84 17.79 -18.30
CA LYS A 47 0.66 18.79 -17.23
C LYS A 47 -0.70 18.72 -16.53
N TYR A 48 -1.70 18.14 -17.18
CA TYR A 48 -3.05 17.96 -16.63
C TYR A 48 -3.23 16.63 -15.88
N HIS A 49 -2.25 15.75 -15.93
CA HIS A 49 -2.30 14.49 -15.22
C HIS A 49 -2.34 14.72 -13.69
N PRO A 50 -3.14 13.96 -12.90
CA PRO A 50 -3.26 14.17 -11.45
C PRO A 50 -1.92 14.13 -10.72
N THR A 51 -0.98 13.28 -11.13
CA THR A 51 0.38 13.23 -10.58
C THR A 51 1.15 14.55 -10.77
N ASN A 52 1.02 15.19 -11.93
CA ASN A 52 1.63 16.50 -12.19
C ASN A 52 0.94 17.62 -11.40
N TRP A 53 -0.38 17.54 -11.26
CA TRP A 53 -1.16 18.49 -10.48
C TRP A 53 -0.73 18.51 -9.02
N VAL A 54 -0.69 17.33 -8.36
CA VAL A 54 -0.23 17.23 -6.96
C VAL A 54 1.16 17.85 -6.78
N ALA A 55 2.11 17.52 -7.66
CA ALA A 55 3.45 18.10 -7.57
C ALA A 55 3.45 19.62 -7.77
N SER A 56 2.59 20.13 -8.65
CA SER A 56 2.48 21.56 -8.93
C SER A 56 1.88 22.32 -7.75
N GLU A 57 0.80 21.81 -7.16
CA GLU A 57 0.17 22.40 -5.96
C GLU A 57 1.14 22.39 -4.76
N CYS A 58 1.85 21.30 -4.55
CA CYS A 58 2.87 21.24 -3.49
C CYS A 58 4.00 22.26 -3.70
N ARG A 59 4.47 22.43 -4.94
CA ARG A 59 5.49 23.45 -5.27
C ARG A 59 4.97 24.87 -5.06
N ASP A 60 3.74 25.13 -5.42
CA ASP A 60 3.08 26.41 -5.20
C ASP A 60 2.94 26.70 -3.71
N PHE A 61 2.54 25.72 -2.90
CA PHE A 61 2.53 25.83 -1.46
C PHE A 61 3.92 26.20 -0.91
N LEU A 62 4.98 25.49 -1.31
CA LEU A 62 6.35 25.76 -0.86
C LEU A 62 6.80 27.20 -1.18
N ARG A 63 6.39 27.76 -2.32
CA ARG A 63 6.73 29.13 -2.73
C ARG A 63 5.94 30.21 -1.98
N ARG A 64 4.66 29.93 -1.67
CA ARG A 64 3.74 30.93 -1.07
C ARG A 64 3.68 30.85 0.44
N ARG A 65 4.20 29.80 1.09
CA ARG A 65 4.13 29.62 2.54
C ARG A 65 4.72 30.79 3.30
N ASP A 66 4.31 30.98 4.53
CA ASP A 66 5.00 31.85 5.47
C ASP A 66 6.36 31.25 5.86
N ARG A 67 7.43 31.85 5.38
CA ARG A 67 8.82 31.37 5.57
C ARG A 67 9.30 31.46 7.03
N SER A 68 8.60 32.22 7.88
CA SER A 68 8.93 32.34 9.31
C SER A 68 8.42 31.18 10.15
N LYS A 69 7.59 30.28 9.56
CA LYS A 69 6.95 29.16 10.26
C LYS A 69 7.40 27.82 9.72
N PRO A 70 7.52 26.79 10.58
CA PRO A 70 7.64 25.42 10.11
C PRO A 70 6.37 25.01 9.37
N PHE A 71 6.46 23.98 8.53
CA PHE A 71 5.31 23.42 7.83
C PHE A 71 5.27 21.90 7.93
N PHE A 72 4.09 21.36 7.78
CA PHE A 72 3.82 19.97 7.46
C PHE A 72 3.11 19.94 6.11
N LEU A 73 3.63 19.14 5.18
CA LEU A 73 3.05 18.97 3.84
C LEU A 73 2.92 17.48 3.55
N MET A 74 1.70 17.03 3.31
CA MET A 74 1.41 15.70 2.82
C MET A 74 1.18 15.75 1.30
N ALA A 75 2.16 15.29 0.53
CA ALA A 75 2.05 15.14 -0.92
C ALA A 75 1.54 13.73 -1.23
N SER A 76 0.24 13.59 -1.43
CA SER A 76 -0.41 12.30 -1.67
C SER A 76 -0.62 12.07 -3.17
N PHE A 77 0.06 11.06 -3.71
CA PHE A 77 -0.09 10.64 -5.11
C PHE A 77 -1.00 9.40 -5.18
N VAL A 78 -2.05 9.47 -5.99
CA VAL A 78 -2.93 8.32 -6.21
C VAL A 78 -2.22 7.23 -7.02
N ARG A 79 -1.40 7.64 -8.02
CA ARG A 79 -0.60 6.69 -8.80
C ARG A 79 0.55 6.14 -7.94
N PRO A 80 0.94 4.88 -8.18
CA PRO A 80 0.66 3.98 -9.31
C PRO A 80 -0.64 3.17 -9.20
N HIS A 81 -1.56 3.49 -8.29
CA HIS A 81 -2.89 2.86 -8.24
C HIS A 81 -3.60 2.98 -9.60
N PRO A 82 -4.30 1.94 -10.10
CA PRO A 82 -5.12 2.05 -11.31
C PRO A 82 -6.10 3.24 -11.28
N PRO A 83 -6.43 3.80 -12.45
CA PRO A 83 -6.12 3.33 -13.80
C PRO A 83 -4.66 3.49 -14.17
N LEU A 84 -4.15 2.55 -14.99
CA LEU A 84 -2.77 2.55 -15.47
C LEU A 84 -2.66 3.44 -16.72
N ASP A 85 -2.72 4.73 -16.50
CA ASP A 85 -2.88 5.79 -17.51
C ASP A 85 -1.69 6.76 -17.57
N ALA A 86 -0.49 6.27 -17.27
CA ALA A 86 0.70 7.10 -17.39
C ALA A 86 0.80 7.76 -18.79
N PRO A 87 1.36 8.99 -18.91
CA PRO A 87 1.58 9.61 -20.21
C PRO A 87 2.40 8.71 -21.15
N GLU A 88 2.12 8.79 -22.44
CA GLU A 88 2.68 7.88 -23.46
C GLU A 88 4.22 7.77 -23.41
N TYR A 89 4.92 8.85 -23.11
CA TYR A 89 6.36 8.84 -22.95
C TYR A 89 6.82 7.77 -21.94
N TYR A 90 6.18 7.70 -20.79
CA TYR A 90 6.55 6.76 -19.73
C TYR A 90 6.15 5.31 -20.08
N LEU A 91 5.02 5.11 -20.72
CA LEU A 91 4.61 3.79 -21.22
C LEU A 91 5.61 3.24 -22.24
N ASN A 92 6.11 4.09 -23.12
CA ASN A 92 7.10 3.71 -24.15
C ASN A 92 8.46 3.30 -23.55
N LEU A 93 8.80 3.72 -22.32
CA LEU A 93 10.01 3.26 -21.63
C LEU A 93 9.98 1.76 -21.33
N TYR A 94 8.80 1.17 -21.22
CA TYR A 94 8.58 -0.22 -20.79
C TYR A 94 7.97 -1.11 -21.87
N LYS A 95 7.50 -0.54 -22.98
CA LYS A 95 6.73 -1.22 -24.03
C LYS A 95 7.36 -2.53 -24.54
N ASP A 96 8.68 -2.54 -24.74
CA ASP A 96 9.40 -3.68 -25.32
C ASP A 96 10.40 -4.26 -24.30
N LYS A 97 10.17 -4.07 -23.01
CA LYS A 97 11.01 -4.63 -21.95
C LYS A 97 10.49 -5.99 -21.53
N SER A 98 11.40 -6.94 -21.38
CA SER A 98 11.14 -8.16 -20.64
C SER A 98 11.17 -7.80 -19.16
N LEU A 99 10.02 -7.85 -18.50
CA LEU A 99 9.88 -7.60 -17.07
C LEU A 99 9.94 -8.93 -16.33
N ALA A 100 10.21 -8.85 -15.00
CA ALA A 100 10.25 -10.04 -14.16
C ALA A 100 8.92 -10.81 -14.25
N GLU A 101 9.01 -12.14 -14.33
CA GLU A 101 7.83 -13.01 -14.26
C GLU A 101 7.17 -12.93 -12.89
N PRO A 102 5.83 -13.09 -12.81
CA PRO A 102 5.13 -13.13 -11.54
C PRO A 102 5.46 -14.41 -10.77
N TRP A 103 5.54 -14.28 -9.46
CA TRP A 103 5.72 -15.42 -8.57
C TRP A 103 4.47 -16.29 -8.52
N ARG A 104 4.66 -17.62 -8.41
CA ARG A 104 3.57 -18.59 -8.34
C ARG A 104 3.74 -19.48 -7.11
N GLY A 105 2.72 -19.56 -6.28
CA GLY A 105 2.69 -20.45 -5.12
C GLY A 105 2.11 -21.81 -5.45
N ASP A 106 2.59 -22.87 -4.79
CA ASP A 106 2.06 -24.23 -4.86
C ASP A 106 0.67 -24.37 -4.20
N TRP A 107 0.23 -23.34 -3.50
CA TRP A 107 -1.05 -23.21 -2.81
C TRP A 107 -2.11 -22.46 -3.63
N ASN A 108 -1.82 -22.10 -4.88
CA ASN A 108 -2.67 -21.26 -5.74
C ASN A 108 -3.98 -21.92 -6.18
N ASP A 109 -4.11 -23.25 -6.10
CA ASP A 109 -5.33 -23.98 -6.45
C ASP A 109 -6.58 -23.52 -5.70
N CYS A 110 -6.39 -22.67 -4.70
CA CYS A 110 -7.45 -22.08 -3.90
C CYS A 110 -7.92 -20.72 -4.40
N VAL A 111 -7.24 -20.13 -5.38
CA VAL A 111 -7.70 -18.88 -6.00
C VAL A 111 -8.84 -19.22 -6.94
N ARG A 112 -10.03 -18.74 -6.58
CA ARG A 112 -11.26 -19.05 -7.33
C ARG A 112 -11.33 -18.21 -8.61
N TRP A 113 -10.65 -18.65 -9.65
CA TRP A 113 -10.62 -18.05 -11.00
C TRP A 113 -12.01 -17.79 -11.60
N GLU A 114 -12.93 -18.71 -11.33
CA GLU A 114 -14.24 -18.71 -11.93
C GLU A 114 -15.16 -17.61 -11.39
N ARG A 115 -14.76 -16.98 -10.29
CA ARG A 115 -15.63 -16.06 -9.57
C ARG A 115 -15.68 -14.66 -10.16
N ASP A 116 -14.58 -14.18 -10.71
CA ASP A 116 -14.42 -12.77 -11.13
C ASP A 116 -14.63 -12.57 -12.65
N GLY A 117 -14.66 -13.66 -13.41
CA GLY A 117 -14.81 -13.61 -14.87
C GLY A 117 -13.70 -12.83 -15.56
N HIS A 118 -13.97 -12.35 -16.76
CA HIS A 118 -13.07 -11.50 -17.55
C HIS A 118 -13.25 -10.01 -17.28
N SER A 119 -13.71 -9.63 -16.08
CA SER A 119 -13.85 -8.23 -15.71
C SER A 119 -12.50 -7.54 -15.64
N TYR A 120 -12.39 -6.34 -16.19
CA TYR A 120 -11.21 -5.50 -16.04
C TYR A 120 -10.97 -4.98 -14.61
N HIS A 121 -11.90 -5.25 -13.70
CA HIS A 121 -11.76 -5.04 -12.25
C HIS A 121 -11.45 -6.33 -11.49
N ALA A 122 -11.23 -7.46 -12.18
CA ALA A 122 -10.98 -8.72 -11.51
C ALA A 122 -9.80 -8.65 -10.56
N GLN A 123 -9.94 -9.27 -9.41
CA GLN A 123 -8.85 -9.40 -8.43
C GLN A 123 -7.95 -10.60 -8.73
N THR A 124 -8.32 -11.43 -9.70
CA THR A 124 -7.57 -12.58 -10.16
C THR A 124 -6.99 -12.30 -11.54
N ALA A 125 -5.71 -12.59 -11.72
CA ALA A 125 -5.02 -12.39 -12.97
C ALA A 125 -5.42 -13.50 -13.97
N PRO A 126 -5.63 -13.19 -15.26
CA PRO A 126 -5.74 -14.21 -16.28
C PRO A 126 -4.41 -15.00 -16.38
N SER A 127 -4.50 -16.24 -16.82
CA SER A 127 -3.33 -17.08 -17.03
C SER A 127 -2.44 -16.63 -18.22
N ASP A 128 -2.92 -15.72 -19.04
CA ASP A 128 -2.17 -15.14 -20.16
C ASP A 128 -1.11 -14.15 -19.65
N GLU A 129 0.14 -14.56 -19.71
CA GLU A 129 1.29 -13.78 -19.27
C GLU A 129 1.45 -12.45 -20.01
N SER A 130 0.95 -12.35 -21.25
CA SER A 130 1.04 -11.11 -22.03
C SER A 130 0.26 -9.96 -21.35
N TYR A 131 -0.88 -10.25 -20.73
CA TYR A 131 -1.64 -9.26 -19.95
C TYR A 131 -0.90 -8.82 -18.70
N ILE A 132 -0.27 -9.78 -18.01
CA ILE A 132 0.49 -9.46 -16.78
C ILE A 132 1.70 -8.60 -17.13
N GLN A 133 2.40 -8.89 -18.22
CA GLN A 133 3.53 -8.07 -18.69
C GLN A 133 3.08 -6.65 -19.07
N GLN A 134 1.94 -6.49 -19.74
CA GLN A 134 1.38 -5.16 -20.04
C GLN A 134 1.00 -4.39 -18.80
N LEU A 135 0.33 -5.02 -17.83
CA LEU A 135 -0.04 -4.41 -16.56
C LEU A 135 1.21 -3.94 -15.79
N ARG A 136 2.23 -4.81 -15.67
CA ARG A 136 3.50 -4.45 -15.02
C ARG A 136 4.19 -3.29 -15.71
N ALA A 137 4.20 -3.27 -17.04
CA ALA A 137 4.75 -2.16 -17.81
C ALA A 137 4.01 -0.83 -17.51
N GLY A 138 2.68 -0.85 -17.48
CA GLY A 138 1.86 0.31 -17.12
C GLY A 138 2.11 0.80 -15.69
N TYR A 139 2.21 -0.12 -14.73
CA TYR A 139 2.48 0.19 -13.35
C TYR A 139 3.88 0.80 -13.15
N TYR A 140 4.90 0.23 -13.77
CA TYR A 140 6.27 0.77 -13.71
C TYR A 140 6.39 2.12 -14.41
N ALA A 141 5.64 2.33 -15.49
CA ALA A 141 5.53 3.63 -16.14
C ALA A 141 4.94 4.68 -15.19
N ALA A 142 3.89 4.34 -14.46
CA ALA A 142 3.28 5.22 -13.47
C ALA A 142 4.24 5.54 -12.30
N ILE A 143 5.02 4.55 -11.82
CA ILE A 143 6.08 4.76 -10.81
C ILE A 143 7.13 5.74 -11.35
N THR A 144 7.64 5.54 -12.57
CA THR A 144 8.67 6.42 -13.15
C THR A 144 8.14 7.84 -13.35
N HIS A 145 6.89 7.97 -13.77
CA HIS A 145 6.23 9.28 -13.88
C HIS A 145 6.14 9.97 -12.52
N MET A 146 5.68 9.25 -11.49
CA MET A 146 5.60 9.78 -10.12
C MET A 146 6.98 10.17 -9.58
N ASP A 147 8.01 9.35 -9.79
CA ASP A 147 9.39 9.62 -9.36
C ASP A 147 9.92 10.93 -9.97
N HIS A 148 9.68 11.16 -11.26
CA HIS A 148 10.02 12.44 -11.90
C HIS A 148 9.28 13.61 -11.26
N GLN A 149 8.02 13.46 -10.85
CA GLN A 149 7.28 14.54 -10.18
C GLN A 149 7.79 14.76 -8.74
N ILE A 150 8.18 13.71 -8.03
CA ILE A 150 8.85 13.82 -6.72
C ILE A 150 10.19 14.54 -6.88
N GLY A 151 10.96 14.25 -7.94
CA GLY A 151 12.18 14.97 -8.27
C GLY A 151 11.95 16.49 -8.41
N ARG A 152 10.80 16.91 -8.97
CA ARG A 152 10.42 18.34 -9.02
C ARG A 152 10.14 18.94 -7.65
N LEU A 153 9.58 18.16 -6.70
CA LEU A 153 9.38 18.62 -5.31
C LEU A 153 10.73 18.78 -4.59
N ILE A 154 11.63 17.82 -4.77
CA ILE A 154 12.98 17.90 -4.18
C ILE A 154 13.71 19.13 -4.74
N SER A 155 13.62 19.39 -6.05
CA SER A 155 14.18 20.59 -6.67
C SER A 155 13.60 21.87 -6.07
N ALA A 156 12.30 21.91 -5.79
CA ALA A 156 11.67 23.08 -5.16
C ALA A 156 12.19 23.30 -3.72
N LEU A 157 12.43 22.24 -2.94
CA LEU A 157 13.03 22.35 -1.60
C LEU A 157 14.46 22.94 -1.67
N VAL A 158 15.23 22.56 -2.70
CA VAL A 158 16.57 23.12 -2.94
C VAL A 158 16.49 24.59 -3.39
N GLU A 159 15.62 24.93 -4.34
CA GLU A 159 15.38 26.30 -4.83
C GLU A 159 14.98 27.24 -3.68
N GLU A 160 14.13 26.79 -2.78
CA GLU A 160 13.68 27.53 -1.59
C GLU A 160 14.69 27.52 -0.45
N GLN A 161 15.84 26.88 -0.62
CA GLN A 161 16.94 26.77 0.36
C GLN A 161 16.51 26.16 1.72
N ILE A 162 15.62 25.19 1.69
CA ILE A 162 15.07 24.52 2.89
C ILE A 162 15.38 23.03 2.95
N MET A 163 16.01 22.46 1.94
CA MET A 163 16.34 21.03 1.88
C MET A 163 17.14 20.57 3.10
N ASP A 164 18.08 21.38 3.58
CA ASP A 164 18.94 21.09 4.75
C ASP A 164 18.19 21.21 6.09
N ASN A 165 16.93 21.57 6.08
CA ASN A 165 16.07 21.66 7.25
C ASN A 165 14.72 20.96 7.06
N THR A 166 14.63 20.07 6.08
CA THR A 166 13.41 19.31 5.78
C THR A 166 13.65 17.83 5.99
N VAL A 167 12.73 17.16 6.67
CA VAL A 167 12.65 15.70 6.73
C VAL A 167 11.57 15.25 5.76
N ILE A 168 11.90 14.27 4.94
CA ILE A 168 11.00 13.63 3.97
C ILE A 168 10.74 12.21 4.47
N LEU A 169 9.49 11.89 4.75
CA LEU A 169 9.03 10.53 5.01
C LEU A 169 8.28 10.05 3.76
N PHE A 170 8.76 8.98 3.16
CA PHE A 170 8.13 8.35 2.00
C PHE A 170 7.53 7.02 2.42
N VAL A 171 6.26 6.80 2.06
CA VAL A 171 5.53 5.58 2.40
C VAL A 171 4.40 5.35 1.40
N SER A 172 4.05 4.08 1.15
CA SER A 172 2.81 3.70 0.48
C SER A 172 1.80 3.17 1.50
N ASP A 173 0.51 3.35 1.24
CA ASP A 173 -0.59 2.84 2.07
C ASP A 173 -0.77 1.33 1.92
N HIS A 174 -0.54 0.79 0.73
CA HIS A 174 -0.53 -0.64 0.40
C HIS A 174 0.35 -0.88 -0.84
N GLY A 175 0.61 -2.14 -1.13
CA GLY A 175 1.27 -2.57 -2.35
C GLY A 175 0.30 -2.96 -3.46
N GLU A 176 0.76 -3.77 -4.40
CA GLU A 176 0.00 -4.28 -5.53
C GLU A 176 0.52 -5.67 -5.91
N MET A 177 -0.37 -6.63 -6.10
CA MET A 177 0.01 -8.02 -6.42
C MET A 177 0.62 -8.17 -7.81
N LEU A 178 0.25 -7.35 -8.77
CA LEU A 178 0.81 -7.30 -10.14
C LEU A 178 0.90 -8.67 -10.84
N GLY A 179 -0.04 -9.56 -10.58
CA GLY A 179 -0.09 -10.91 -11.11
C GLY A 179 0.65 -11.96 -10.28
N ASP A 180 1.35 -11.57 -9.21
CA ASP A 180 1.92 -12.54 -8.27
C ASP A 180 0.80 -13.41 -7.69
N HIS A 181 1.07 -14.71 -7.60
CA HIS A 181 0.10 -15.72 -7.18
C HIS A 181 -1.23 -15.64 -7.95
N LEU A 182 -1.17 -15.17 -9.20
CA LEU A 182 -2.34 -14.96 -10.06
C LEU A 182 -3.34 -13.96 -9.47
N MET A 183 -2.87 -12.97 -8.72
CA MET A 183 -3.69 -11.94 -8.08
C MET A 183 -3.35 -10.55 -8.58
N PHE A 184 -4.36 -9.70 -8.64
CA PHE A 184 -4.25 -8.26 -8.83
C PHE A 184 -4.74 -7.53 -7.59
N GLN A 185 -4.41 -6.24 -7.53
CA GLN A 185 -4.83 -5.33 -6.48
C GLN A 185 -4.21 -5.68 -5.12
N LYS A 186 -4.86 -5.28 -4.06
CA LYS A 186 -4.48 -5.38 -2.65
C LYS A 186 -5.52 -6.17 -1.86
N ALA A 187 -5.57 -5.95 -0.54
CA ALA A 187 -6.48 -6.64 0.37
C ALA A 187 -6.15 -8.14 0.52
N LYS A 188 -4.88 -8.46 0.39
CA LYS A 188 -4.35 -9.81 0.52
C LYS A 188 -3.22 -9.80 1.56
N PRO A 189 -2.99 -10.89 2.31
CA PRO A 189 -1.95 -10.94 3.33
C PRO A 189 -0.54 -11.20 2.77
N PHE A 190 -0.37 -11.17 1.44
CA PHE A 190 0.87 -11.52 0.76
C PHE A 190 1.80 -10.32 0.58
N GLN A 191 3.11 -10.60 0.44
CA GLN A 191 4.16 -9.59 0.40
C GLN A 191 3.91 -8.51 -0.67
N GLY A 192 3.44 -8.88 -1.85
CA GLY A 192 3.09 -7.92 -2.91
C GLY A 192 2.08 -6.86 -2.47
N SER A 193 1.15 -7.22 -1.58
CA SER A 193 0.10 -6.33 -1.07
C SER A 193 0.50 -5.55 0.19
N ILE A 194 1.27 -6.16 1.12
CA ILE A 194 1.50 -5.59 2.45
C ILE A 194 2.92 -5.07 2.68
N HIS A 195 3.91 -5.50 1.90
CA HIS A 195 5.29 -5.06 2.05
C HIS A 195 5.55 -3.83 1.19
N VAL A 196 5.39 -2.66 1.79
CA VAL A 196 5.46 -1.36 1.12
C VAL A 196 6.80 -0.65 1.35
N PRO A 197 7.23 0.24 0.45
CA PRO A 197 8.37 1.09 0.71
C PRO A 197 8.10 2.03 1.88
N LEU A 198 9.07 2.13 2.80
CA LEU A 198 9.05 3.08 3.91
C LEU A 198 10.48 3.56 4.17
N PHE A 199 10.72 4.84 3.98
CA PHE A 199 12.02 5.43 4.31
C PHE A 199 11.90 6.88 4.79
N ILE A 200 12.89 7.30 5.57
CA ILE A 200 13.01 8.66 6.09
C ILE A 200 14.32 9.24 5.60
N SER A 201 14.28 10.42 4.99
CA SER A 201 15.44 11.17 4.52
C SER A 201 15.43 12.57 5.09
N GLY A 202 16.59 13.06 5.51
CA GLY A 202 16.72 14.40 6.09
C GLY A 202 18.07 14.66 6.74
N PRO A 203 18.21 15.74 7.50
CA PRO A 203 19.41 16.03 8.28
C PRO A 203 19.63 14.99 9.40
N GLU A 204 20.89 14.54 9.56
CA GLU A 204 21.22 13.52 10.58
C GLU A 204 20.89 13.93 12.02
N ARG A 205 20.84 15.23 12.30
CA ARG A 205 20.39 15.73 13.62
C ARG A 205 18.94 15.35 13.97
N TYR A 206 18.12 15.03 12.98
CA TYR A 206 16.71 14.64 13.18
C TYR A 206 16.49 13.14 13.01
N ILE A 207 17.19 12.50 12.07
CA ILE A 207 16.89 11.12 11.66
C ILE A 207 18.01 10.12 12.03
N GLY A 208 19.11 10.57 12.62
CA GLY A 208 20.27 9.74 12.87
C GLY A 208 21.13 9.55 11.62
N LYS A 209 21.97 8.51 11.61
CA LYS A 209 22.93 8.23 10.54
C LYS A 209 22.26 7.89 9.23
N ARG A 210 22.61 8.62 8.17
CA ARG A 210 22.14 8.35 6.80
C ARG A 210 22.66 7.01 6.26
N GLY A 211 21.92 6.41 5.33
CA GLY A 211 22.28 5.15 4.71
C GLY A 211 22.10 3.93 5.62
N THR A 212 21.43 4.10 6.76
CA THR A 212 21.09 2.99 7.65
C THR A 212 19.90 2.22 7.08
N VAL A 213 20.04 0.89 6.97
CA VAL A 213 18.93 -0.03 6.70
C VAL A 213 18.54 -0.68 8.01
N ARG A 214 17.26 -0.63 8.34
CA ARG A 214 16.71 -1.23 9.56
C ARG A 214 15.83 -2.42 9.20
N THR A 215 15.86 -3.43 10.04
CA THR A 215 15.08 -4.68 9.89
C THR A 215 14.01 -4.81 10.98
N ASP A 216 13.63 -3.69 11.60
CA ASP A 216 12.53 -3.68 12.56
C ASP A 216 11.20 -3.96 11.84
N LEU A 217 10.28 -4.58 12.54
CA LEU A 217 8.90 -4.71 12.06
C LEU A 217 8.19 -3.36 12.21
N ALA A 218 8.14 -2.61 11.13
CA ALA A 218 7.46 -1.32 11.03
C ALA A 218 6.08 -1.48 10.39
N GLU A 219 5.17 -0.59 10.72
CA GLU A 219 3.82 -0.54 10.16
C GLU A 219 3.32 0.89 9.98
N LEU A 220 2.23 1.10 9.24
CA LEU A 220 1.71 2.43 8.94
C LEU A 220 1.29 3.22 10.19
N ARG A 221 0.90 2.53 11.28
CA ARG A 221 0.60 3.18 12.57
C ARG A 221 1.80 3.92 13.17
N ASP A 222 3.01 3.56 12.76
CA ASP A 222 4.26 4.17 13.23
C ASP A 222 4.55 5.55 12.58
N VAL A 223 3.87 5.86 11.48
CA VAL A 223 4.08 7.12 10.75
C VAL A 223 3.67 8.33 11.59
N MET A 224 2.48 8.30 12.18
CA MET A 224 1.95 9.44 12.97
C MET A 224 2.85 9.78 14.17
N PRO A 225 3.21 8.84 15.07
CA PRO A 225 4.09 9.16 16.20
C PRO A 225 5.48 9.63 15.76
N THR A 226 5.99 9.13 14.63
CA THR A 226 7.26 9.60 14.05
C THR A 226 7.18 11.07 13.63
N LEU A 227 6.09 11.47 12.98
CA LEU A 227 5.88 12.85 12.55
C LEU A 227 5.65 13.79 13.74
N LEU A 228 4.91 13.35 14.76
CA LEU A 228 4.71 14.13 15.99
C LEU A 228 6.03 14.37 16.73
N GLU A 229 6.86 13.34 16.86
CA GLU A 229 8.19 13.48 17.49
C GLU A 229 9.10 14.43 16.70
N LEU A 230 9.15 14.31 15.38
CA LEU A 230 9.89 15.22 14.52
C LEU A 230 9.42 16.67 14.64
N ALA A 231 8.12 16.88 14.87
CA ALA A 231 7.54 18.20 15.08
C ALA A 231 7.72 18.73 16.51
N GLY A 232 8.26 17.93 17.44
CA GLY A 232 8.35 18.27 18.86
C GLY A 232 6.99 18.34 19.55
N ALA A 233 5.97 17.68 18.99
CA ALA A 233 4.62 17.59 19.55
C ALA A 233 4.48 16.36 20.46
N PRO A 234 3.65 16.41 21.51
CA PRO A 234 3.40 15.26 22.35
C PRO A 234 2.68 14.17 21.56
N ILE A 235 3.08 12.92 21.77
CA ILE A 235 2.39 11.75 21.23
C ILE A 235 1.26 11.38 22.19
N PRO A 236 -0.02 11.40 21.77
CA PRO A 236 -1.14 11.02 22.62
C PRO A 236 -1.06 9.54 23.04
N GLU A 237 -1.52 9.22 24.25
CA GLU A 237 -1.55 7.83 24.77
C GLU A 237 -2.43 6.90 23.94
N THR A 238 -3.39 7.46 23.20
CA THR A 238 -4.28 6.70 22.28
C THR A 238 -3.61 6.30 20.97
N VAL A 239 -2.36 6.72 20.70
CA VAL A 239 -1.63 6.35 19.49
C VAL A 239 -0.96 5.01 19.68
N GLY A 240 -1.43 3.98 18.97
CA GLY A 240 -0.92 2.60 19.09
C GLY A 240 0.39 2.31 18.34
N GLY A 241 0.91 3.26 17.54
CA GLY A 241 2.18 3.13 16.82
C GLY A 241 3.39 3.54 17.64
N THR A 242 4.59 3.25 17.13
CA THR A 242 5.88 3.59 17.75
C THR A 242 6.69 4.47 16.80
N SER A 243 7.32 5.53 17.31
CA SER A 243 8.17 6.37 16.48
C SER A 243 9.35 5.59 15.86
N LEU A 244 9.51 5.72 14.55
CA LEU A 244 10.58 5.10 13.78
C LEU A 244 11.95 5.77 13.96
N LEU A 245 12.04 6.85 14.72
CA LEU A 245 13.33 7.47 15.08
C LEU A 245 14.12 6.61 16.07
N HIS A 246 13.47 5.66 16.72
CA HIS A 246 14.04 4.73 17.69
C HIS A 246 13.88 3.27 17.22
N PRO A 247 14.67 2.32 17.78
CA PRO A 247 14.43 0.90 17.54
C PRO A 247 13.03 0.47 17.95
N VAL A 248 12.33 -0.23 17.06
CA VAL A 248 11.01 -0.80 17.33
C VAL A 248 11.20 -2.23 17.85
N GLY A 249 10.90 -2.45 19.12
CA GLY A 249 11.09 -3.75 19.80
C GLY A 249 10.00 -4.78 19.54
N ARG A 250 9.22 -4.61 18.46
CA ARG A 250 8.08 -5.47 18.14
C ARG A 250 8.55 -6.83 17.63
N GLU A 251 8.02 -7.92 18.20
CA GLU A 251 8.35 -9.30 17.82
C GLU A 251 7.50 -9.79 16.65
N TYR A 252 6.25 -9.32 16.54
CA TYR A 252 5.34 -9.66 15.46
C TYR A 252 4.39 -8.50 15.13
N LEU A 253 3.77 -8.59 13.97
CA LEU A 253 2.63 -7.78 13.55
C LEU A 253 1.41 -8.66 13.40
N HIS A 254 0.26 -8.18 13.87
CA HIS A 254 -1.05 -8.72 13.55
C HIS A 254 -1.69 -7.87 12.47
N GLY A 255 -2.13 -8.50 11.39
CA GLY A 255 -2.89 -7.86 10.35
C GLY A 255 -4.18 -8.61 10.05
N GLU A 256 -5.16 -7.88 9.51
CA GLU A 256 -6.47 -8.45 9.19
C GLU A 256 -7.11 -7.77 7.99
N HIS A 257 -8.02 -8.47 7.33
CA HIS A 257 -8.91 -7.88 6.35
C HIS A 257 -10.23 -8.64 6.30
N THR A 258 -11.34 -7.88 6.29
CA THR A 258 -12.69 -8.41 6.11
C THR A 258 -13.04 -8.43 4.63
N LEU A 259 -13.18 -9.62 4.04
CA LEU A 259 -13.45 -9.82 2.62
C LEU A 259 -14.39 -11.02 2.40
N GLY A 260 -15.57 -10.98 2.99
CA GLY A 260 -16.55 -12.08 2.89
C GLY A 260 -15.93 -13.43 3.31
N GLU A 261 -15.99 -14.43 2.45
CA GLU A 261 -15.41 -15.76 2.71
C GLU A 261 -13.88 -15.76 2.82
N ASP A 262 -13.20 -14.76 2.21
CA ASP A 262 -11.76 -14.60 2.25
C ASP A 262 -11.29 -13.71 3.41
N SER A 263 -12.16 -13.43 4.38
CA SER A 263 -11.79 -12.71 5.60
C SER A 263 -10.68 -13.45 6.34
N MET A 264 -9.59 -12.75 6.65
CA MET A 264 -8.40 -13.37 7.21
C MET A 264 -7.75 -12.51 8.30
N HIS A 265 -6.99 -13.19 9.13
CA HIS A 265 -6.03 -12.64 10.06
C HIS A 265 -4.65 -13.26 9.79
N PHE A 266 -3.58 -12.53 10.08
CA PHE A 266 -2.25 -13.05 9.97
C PHE A 266 -1.33 -12.55 11.08
N ILE A 267 -0.35 -13.36 11.43
CA ILE A 267 0.82 -13.00 12.23
C ILE A 267 2.03 -12.95 11.30
N LEU A 268 2.74 -11.84 11.33
CA LEU A 268 3.98 -11.63 10.59
C LEU A 268 5.12 -11.38 11.57
N THR A 269 6.17 -12.19 11.50
CA THR A 269 7.43 -11.97 12.20
C THR A 269 8.51 -11.51 11.19
N LYS A 270 9.75 -11.36 11.63
CA LYS A 270 10.88 -11.06 10.73
C LYS A 270 11.23 -12.22 9.80
N GLU A 271 10.83 -13.42 10.13
CA GLU A 271 11.27 -14.66 9.49
C GLU A 271 10.15 -15.43 8.83
N ASP A 272 8.92 -15.23 9.27
CA ASP A 272 7.81 -16.06 8.83
C ASP A 272 6.46 -15.36 8.92
N LYS A 273 5.47 -15.96 8.26
CA LYS A 273 4.08 -15.50 8.26
C LYS A 273 3.13 -16.68 8.40
N TYR A 274 2.16 -16.54 9.29
CA TYR A 274 1.04 -17.45 9.46
C TYR A 274 -0.25 -16.71 9.12
N ILE A 275 -1.11 -17.31 8.30
CA ILE A 275 -2.39 -16.76 7.85
C ILE A 275 -3.50 -17.72 8.22
N TRP A 276 -4.58 -17.17 8.77
CA TRP A 276 -5.81 -17.91 9.07
C TRP A 276 -7.01 -17.23 8.42
N TYR A 277 -7.75 -17.98 7.62
CA TYR A 277 -8.99 -17.54 7.00
C TYR A 277 -10.17 -17.84 7.93
N SER A 278 -10.77 -16.80 8.51
CA SER A 278 -11.74 -16.92 9.60
C SER A 278 -13.07 -17.56 9.20
N GLN A 279 -13.41 -17.57 7.91
CA GLN A 279 -14.67 -18.13 7.42
C GLN A 279 -14.55 -19.61 6.99
N THR A 280 -13.38 -20.03 6.60
CA THR A 280 -13.13 -21.39 6.07
C THR A 280 -12.28 -22.26 6.99
N GLY A 281 -11.56 -21.65 7.93
CA GLY A 281 -10.57 -22.33 8.77
C GLY A 281 -9.29 -22.70 8.04
N ARG A 282 -9.13 -22.28 6.79
CA ARG A 282 -7.90 -22.52 6.02
C ARG A 282 -6.73 -21.81 6.66
N GLU A 283 -5.58 -22.49 6.68
CA GLU A 283 -4.32 -21.94 7.18
C GLU A 283 -3.24 -22.01 6.11
N LEU A 284 -2.35 -21.00 6.13
CA LEU A 284 -1.12 -20.98 5.34
C LEU A 284 0.04 -20.58 6.25
N TYR A 285 1.22 -21.14 5.97
CA TYR A 285 2.45 -20.73 6.62
C TYR A 285 3.58 -20.58 5.59
N PHE A 286 4.33 -19.48 5.70
CA PHE A 286 5.46 -19.15 4.84
C PHE A 286 6.71 -18.84 5.67
N ASN A 287 7.81 -19.51 5.36
CA ASN A 287 9.13 -19.15 5.86
C ASN A 287 9.72 -18.04 4.98
N LEU A 288 9.56 -16.78 5.37
CA LEU A 288 9.98 -15.62 4.56
C LEU A 288 11.50 -15.43 4.48
N ARG A 289 12.28 -16.10 5.35
CA ARG A 289 13.74 -16.09 5.28
C ARG A 289 14.24 -16.86 4.04
N ASP A 290 13.66 -18.02 3.78
CA ASP A 290 14.07 -18.93 2.72
C ASP A 290 13.22 -18.76 1.45
N ASP A 291 11.98 -18.33 1.60
CA ASP A 291 10.99 -18.08 0.56
C ASP A 291 10.32 -16.71 0.74
N PRO A 292 11.02 -15.59 0.45
CA PRO A 292 10.48 -14.23 0.62
C PRO A 292 9.32 -13.92 -0.34
N HIS A 293 9.09 -14.78 -1.32
CA HIS A 293 8.03 -14.63 -2.32
C HIS A 293 6.82 -15.54 -2.07
N GLU A 294 6.77 -16.25 -0.95
CA GLU A 294 5.59 -17.04 -0.52
C GLU A 294 5.16 -18.09 -1.55
N THR A 295 6.12 -18.73 -2.20
CA THR A 295 5.85 -19.71 -3.26
C THR A 295 5.51 -21.08 -2.72
N LYS A 296 5.89 -21.40 -1.50
CA LYS A 296 5.67 -22.69 -0.84
C LYS A 296 4.87 -22.56 0.45
N ASN A 297 3.70 -23.19 0.49
CA ASN A 297 3.00 -23.39 1.78
C ASN A 297 3.66 -24.49 2.60
N ALA A 298 4.43 -24.10 3.60
CA ALA A 298 5.20 -25.02 4.45
C ALA A 298 4.48 -25.38 5.78
N LEU A 299 3.14 -25.32 5.80
CA LEU A 299 2.30 -25.56 6.98
C LEU A 299 2.58 -26.91 7.63
N ASP A 300 2.58 -27.98 6.82
CA ASP A 300 2.72 -29.35 7.29
C ASP A 300 4.18 -29.71 7.65
N GLU A 301 5.13 -28.95 7.15
CA GLU A 301 6.56 -29.16 7.38
C GLU A 301 7.06 -28.52 8.69
N ASN A 302 6.27 -27.59 9.26
CA ASN A 302 6.66 -26.78 10.41
C ASN A 302 5.60 -26.76 11.53
N PRO A 303 5.08 -27.92 11.99
CA PRO A 303 3.92 -27.96 12.89
C PRO A 303 4.15 -27.26 14.24
N GLU A 304 5.36 -27.34 14.80
CA GLU A 304 5.70 -26.66 16.07
C GLU A 304 5.67 -25.13 15.90
N ARG A 305 6.32 -24.61 14.84
CA ARG A 305 6.35 -23.18 14.58
C ARG A 305 4.96 -22.61 14.24
N VAL A 306 4.18 -23.35 13.49
CA VAL A 306 2.77 -23.01 13.19
C VAL A 306 1.95 -22.92 14.47
N ALA A 307 2.15 -23.85 15.40
CA ALA A 307 1.44 -23.84 16.70
C ALA A 307 1.81 -22.59 17.53
N GLU A 308 3.09 -22.17 17.52
CA GLU A 308 3.52 -20.94 18.19
C GLU A 308 2.84 -19.70 17.58
N LEU A 309 2.85 -19.54 16.26
CA LEU A 309 2.25 -18.39 15.59
C LEU A 309 0.72 -18.38 15.73
N ARG A 310 0.09 -19.55 15.71
CA ARG A 310 -1.35 -19.69 16.00
C ARG A 310 -1.66 -19.25 17.43
N ALA A 311 -0.81 -19.56 18.39
CA ALA A 311 -0.99 -19.12 19.78
C ALA A 311 -0.87 -17.58 19.90
N LEU A 312 0.04 -16.94 19.17
CA LEU A 312 0.12 -15.48 19.09
C LEU A 312 -1.15 -14.88 18.49
N LEU A 313 -1.70 -15.50 17.44
CA LEU A 313 -2.96 -15.04 16.85
C LEU A 313 -4.13 -15.21 17.82
N ILE A 314 -4.23 -16.33 18.53
CA ILE A 314 -5.24 -16.56 19.55
C ILE A 314 -5.15 -15.49 20.65
N ASP A 315 -3.94 -15.13 21.10
CA ASP A 315 -3.75 -14.08 22.09
C ASP A 315 -4.18 -12.70 21.55
N ALA A 316 -3.84 -12.38 20.31
CA ALA A 316 -4.24 -11.14 19.66
C ALA A 316 -5.77 -11.02 19.48
N LEU A 317 -6.47 -12.14 19.35
CA LEU A 317 -7.92 -12.18 19.09
C LEU A 317 -8.78 -12.44 20.35
N LYS A 318 -8.19 -12.69 21.50
CA LYS A 318 -8.91 -13.16 22.71
C LYS A 318 -10.02 -12.22 23.22
N ASN A 319 -9.87 -10.91 22.99
CA ASN A 319 -10.82 -9.90 23.45
C ASN A 319 -11.68 -9.31 22.32
N ARG A 320 -11.62 -9.89 21.12
CA ARG A 320 -12.37 -9.39 19.98
C ARG A 320 -13.87 -9.63 20.12
N GLU A 321 -14.66 -8.63 19.71
CA GLU A 321 -16.14 -8.67 19.80
C GLU A 321 -16.76 -9.80 18.98
N GLU A 322 -16.08 -10.20 17.90
CA GLU A 322 -16.51 -11.32 17.04
C GLU A 322 -16.39 -12.69 17.71
N GLN A 323 -15.70 -12.76 18.84
CA GLN A 323 -15.47 -14.01 19.59
C GLN A 323 -14.80 -15.10 18.73
N TYR A 324 -13.73 -14.73 18.05
CA TYR A 324 -12.95 -15.67 17.23
C TYR A 324 -12.25 -16.76 18.01
N THR A 325 -12.13 -16.63 19.34
CA THR A 325 -11.44 -17.61 20.17
C THR A 325 -11.99 -17.66 21.61
N ASP A 326 -11.79 -18.79 22.27
CA ASP A 326 -11.97 -18.98 23.72
C ASP A 326 -10.65 -18.82 24.52
N GLY A 327 -9.58 -18.41 23.85
CA GLY A 327 -8.23 -18.34 24.39
C GLY A 327 -7.39 -19.62 24.14
N HIS A 328 -7.96 -20.64 23.53
CA HIS A 328 -7.29 -21.92 23.23
C HIS A 328 -7.49 -22.37 21.78
N THR A 329 -8.63 -22.05 21.19
CA THR A 329 -9.03 -22.52 19.85
C THR A 329 -9.54 -21.35 19.01
N LEU A 330 -9.26 -21.38 17.70
CA LEU A 330 -9.85 -20.45 16.72
C LEU A 330 -11.21 -20.99 16.24
N PHE A 331 -12.23 -20.14 16.25
CA PHE A 331 -13.59 -20.48 15.85
C PHE A 331 -13.89 -19.99 14.44
N VAL A 332 -14.17 -20.90 13.55
CA VAL A 332 -14.49 -20.64 12.14
C VAL A 332 -15.95 -20.16 11.99
N GLY A 333 -16.20 -19.30 10.98
CA GLY A 333 -17.52 -18.87 10.60
C GLY A 333 -18.13 -17.77 11.48
N LYS A 334 -17.32 -17.10 12.29
CA LYS A 334 -17.78 -15.92 13.04
C LYS A 334 -17.92 -14.74 12.07
N THR A 335 -18.97 -13.96 12.25
CA THR A 335 -19.23 -12.77 11.41
C THR A 335 -18.15 -11.71 11.65
N PRO A 336 -17.34 -11.35 10.65
CA PRO A 336 -16.36 -10.29 10.78
C PRO A 336 -17.06 -8.93 10.97
N LEU A 337 -16.54 -8.10 11.87
CA LEU A 337 -17.00 -6.74 12.08
C LEU A 337 -16.11 -5.77 11.30
N THR A 338 -16.70 -4.87 10.56
CA THR A 338 -16.00 -3.80 9.85
C THR A 338 -15.71 -2.59 10.74
N VAL A 339 -16.37 -2.49 11.87
CA VAL A 339 -16.19 -1.46 12.89
C VAL A 339 -16.22 -2.12 14.27
N LEU A 340 -15.14 -1.98 15.01
CA LEU A 340 -15.07 -2.42 16.40
C LEU A 340 -15.57 -1.29 17.31
N GLN A 341 -16.40 -1.61 18.30
CA GLN A 341 -16.91 -0.64 19.29
C GLN A 341 -15.94 -0.48 20.47
N ASN A 342 -15.21 -1.55 20.79
CA ASN A 342 -14.23 -1.55 21.86
C ASN A 342 -12.82 -1.29 21.30
N THR A 343 -12.34 -0.06 21.43
CA THR A 343 -11.02 0.36 20.96
C THR A 343 -9.87 -0.01 21.92
N GLU A 344 -10.16 -0.54 23.10
CA GLU A 344 -9.13 -1.01 24.04
C GLU A 344 -8.42 -2.29 23.57
N VAL A 345 -8.90 -2.89 22.47
CA VAL A 345 -8.42 -4.15 21.90
C VAL A 345 -7.37 -3.93 20.80
N LEU A 346 -7.19 -2.70 20.38
CA LEU A 346 -6.22 -2.29 19.36
C LEU A 346 -4.92 -1.82 20.02
#